data_b68db1d13d8c7a72137d6628d99004fc
#
_entry.id   b68db1d13d8c7a72137d6628d99004fc
#
_cell.length_a   1.000
_cell.length_b   1.000
_cell.length_c   1.000
_cell.angle_alpha   90.00
_cell.angle_beta   90.00
_cell.angle_gamma   90.00
#
_symmetry.space_group_name_H-M   'P 1'
#
loop_
_entity.id
_entity.type
_entity.pdbx_description
1 polymer ?
#
loop_
_entity_poly.entity_id
_entity_poly.type
_entity_poly.pdbx_seq_one_letter_code
_entity_poly.pdbx_strand_id
1 'polypeptide(L)'
;MFSNVKILDGGMGRELARMGAPFRQPEWSALALMEAPEFVRAAHDAFIAAGSQVITTNSYAVVPFHISEDVFVEQGAALIALSGKLAREAADAAPADVLVAGSLPPVLGSYRPDLFEPVAAKKLLQVLVNNLTDSVDVWLAETQSSVAEVEAVRDVLGDDPRPLWLSFTLQDNLDENGNALLRSGESVDDAVNGALRISAGAVLFNCSRPEVMATAVKTARAALTAQGSALDIGVYANAFEPSDNQRGANEGLSKMRQDTDPAGYLDFAKDWVAQGATMVGGCCGIGPEHIAALKQAFAK
;
A
#
# COMPACT_ATOMS: atom_id res chain seq x y z
N MET A 1 -9.56 0.12 -25.06
CA MET A 1 -8.30 0.84 -25.24
C MET A 1 -7.98 1.42 -23.86
N PHE A 2 -7.05 0.80 -23.11
CA PHE A 2 -6.71 1.19 -21.73
C PHE A 2 -5.78 2.41 -21.78
N SER A 3 -6.30 3.60 -21.90
CA SER A 3 -5.51 4.82 -21.91
C SER A 3 -5.60 5.49 -20.54
N ASN A 4 -4.45 5.73 -19.92
CA ASN A 4 -4.29 6.50 -18.68
C ASN A 4 -4.41 5.72 -17.36
N VAL A 5 -3.93 4.48 -17.29
CA VAL A 5 -3.75 3.80 -16.00
C VAL A 5 -2.45 4.27 -15.36
N LYS A 6 -2.52 4.75 -14.11
CA LYS A 6 -1.35 5.18 -13.34
C LYS A 6 -0.62 3.96 -12.76
N ILE A 7 0.70 3.92 -12.89
CA ILE A 7 1.52 2.81 -12.41
C ILE A 7 2.11 3.17 -11.05
N LEU A 8 1.75 2.38 -10.04
CA LEU A 8 2.32 2.43 -8.70
C LEU A 8 3.61 1.59 -8.66
N ASP A 9 4.33 1.64 -7.54
CA ASP A 9 5.48 0.78 -7.30
C ASP A 9 5.10 -0.65 -6.88
N GLY A 10 6.10 -1.42 -6.46
CA GLY A 10 5.96 -2.80 -6.02
C GLY A 10 6.32 -3.00 -4.54
N GLY A 11 6.53 -4.26 -4.16
CA GLY A 11 6.77 -4.66 -2.78
C GLY A 11 8.20 -4.41 -2.30
N MET A 12 8.42 -3.33 -1.57
CA MET A 12 9.72 -2.89 -1.05
C MET A 12 10.48 -4.02 -0.32
N GLY A 13 9.85 -4.71 0.64
CA GLY A 13 10.54 -5.66 1.50
C GLY A 13 11.15 -6.85 0.73
N ARG A 14 10.44 -7.42 -0.23
CA ARG A 14 10.98 -8.54 -1.04
C ARG A 14 12.02 -8.06 -2.05
N GLU A 15 11.89 -6.86 -2.55
CA GLU A 15 12.90 -6.27 -3.42
C GLU A 15 14.21 -6.03 -2.67
N LEU A 16 14.16 -5.48 -1.46
CA LEU A 16 15.32 -5.35 -0.59
C LEU A 16 16.01 -6.70 -0.32
N ALA A 17 15.24 -7.74 0.00
CA ALA A 17 15.77 -9.09 0.18
C ALA A 17 16.43 -9.63 -1.10
N ARG A 18 15.83 -9.40 -2.27
CA ARG A 18 16.38 -9.80 -3.58
C ARG A 18 17.70 -9.08 -3.89
N MET A 19 17.83 -7.84 -3.47
CA MET A 19 19.05 -7.04 -3.61
C MET A 19 20.16 -7.41 -2.63
N GLY A 20 19.86 -8.29 -1.65
CA GLY A 20 20.82 -8.69 -0.61
C GLY A 20 20.91 -7.72 0.58
N ALA A 21 19.95 -6.81 0.73
CA ALA A 21 19.86 -5.95 1.89
C ALA A 21 19.55 -6.73 3.17
N PRO A 22 19.89 -6.21 4.36
CA PRO A 22 19.42 -6.77 5.64
C PRO A 22 17.89 -6.88 5.65
N PHE A 23 17.38 -8.10 5.89
CA PHE A 23 15.95 -8.39 5.87
C PHE A 23 15.63 -9.56 6.79
N ARG A 24 14.83 -9.33 7.83
CA ARG A 24 14.33 -10.36 8.72
C ARG A 24 13.04 -9.89 9.41
N GLN A 25 12.34 -10.79 10.06
CA GLN A 25 11.26 -10.48 10.99
C GLN A 25 11.80 -10.24 12.40
N PRO A 26 11.18 -9.38 13.20
CA PRO A 26 9.95 -8.63 12.93
C PRO A 26 10.15 -7.31 12.17
N GLU A 27 11.40 -6.84 11.95
CA GLU A 27 11.73 -5.51 11.44
C GLU A 27 11.40 -5.32 9.96
N TRP A 28 11.31 -6.40 9.17
CA TRP A 28 11.01 -6.35 7.73
C TRP A 28 11.88 -5.33 6.98
N SER A 29 11.25 -4.46 6.19
CA SER A 29 11.93 -3.43 5.40
C SER A 29 12.54 -2.30 6.26
N ALA A 30 12.12 -2.14 7.52
CA ALA A 30 12.74 -1.19 8.43
C ALA A 30 14.18 -1.57 8.78
N LEU A 31 14.52 -2.86 8.77
CA LEU A 31 15.90 -3.30 9.02
C LEU A 31 16.89 -2.73 8.00
N ALA A 32 16.54 -2.79 6.71
CA ALA A 32 17.37 -2.19 5.68
C ALA A 32 17.48 -0.66 5.85
N LEU A 33 16.40 0.01 6.25
CA LEU A 33 16.43 1.44 6.52
C LEU A 33 17.36 1.79 7.69
N MET A 34 17.44 0.93 8.71
CA MET A 34 18.29 1.11 9.89
C MET A 34 19.78 0.81 9.62
N GLU A 35 20.07 -0.24 8.85
CA GLU A 35 21.42 -0.80 8.71
C GLU A 35 22.09 -0.49 7.35
N ALA A 36 21.28 -0.31 6.28
CA ALA A 36 21.77 -0.16 4.91
C ALA A 36 20.81 0.67 4.03
N PRO A 37 20.54 1.96 4.38
CA PRO A 37 19.55 2.80 3.72
C PRO A 37 19.79 3.02 2.24
N GLU A 38 21.02 2.83 1.75
CA GLU A 38 21.36 2.88 0.32
C GLU A 38 20.59 1.85 -0.51
N PHE A 39 20.25 0.69 0.07
CA PHE A 39 19.41 -0.30 -0.61
C PHE A 39 17.97 0.16 -0.76
N VAL A 40 17.43 0.90 0.24
CA VAL A 40 16.09 1.49 0.14
C VAL A 40 16.03 2.49 -1.01
N ARG A 41 17.03 3.36 -1.14
CA ARG A 41 17.16 4.29 -2.25
C ARG A 41 17.26 3.53 -3.59
N ALA A 42 18.12 2.52 -3.67
CA ALA A 42 18.29 1.74 -4.89
C ALA A 42 17.02 0.99 -5.30
N ALA A 43 16.19 0.53 -4.34
CA ALA A 43 14.92 -0.09 -4.63
C ALA A 43 13.91 0.92 -5.23
N HIS A 44 13.83 2.15 -4.69
CA HIS A 44 13.03 3.21 -5.29
C HIS A 44 13.50 3.52 -6.72
N ASP A 45 14.81 3.68 -6.95
CA ASP A 45 15.37 3.92 -8.26
C ASP A 45 15.02 2.79 -9.24
N ALA A 46 15.05 1.52 -8.80
CA ALA A 46 14.66 0.36 -9.61
C ALA A 46 13.18 0.37 -10.01
N PHE A 47 12.27 0.70 -9.11
CA PHE A 47 10.84 0.84 -9.42
C PHE A 47 10.57 2.00 -10.37
N ILE A 48 11.22 3.15 -10.18
CA ILE A 48 11.13 4.29 -11.10
C ILE A 48 11.64 3.90 -12.49
N ALA A 49 12.79 3.25 -12.58
CA ALA A 49 13.34 2.76 -13.85
C ALA A 49 12.42 1.75 -14.55
N ALA A 50 11.66 0.95 -13.78
CA ALA A 50 10.64 0.05 -14.31
C ALA A 50 9.37 0.76 -14.79
N GLY A 51 9.19 2.04 -14.44
CA GLY A 51 8.10 2.89 -14.93
C GLY A 51 7.05 3.25 -13.92
N SER A 52 7.32 3.10 -12.62
CA SER A 52 6.45 3.63 -11.56
C SER A 52 6.31 5.15 -11.67
N GLN A 53 5.09 5.61 -11.57
CA GLN A 53 4.71 7.04 -11.55
C GLN A 53 4.41 7.53 -10.13
N VAL A 54 4.28 6.58 -9.20
CA VAL A 54 4.15 6.82 -7.77
C VAL A 54 5.03 5.82 -7.06
N ILE A 55 5.84 6.29 -6.12
CA ILE A 55 6.61 5.44 -5.21
C ILE A 55 6.17 5.69 -3.78
N THR A 56 6.20 4.65 -2.95
CA THR A 56 5.71 4.68 -1.57
C THR A 56 6.87 4.71 -0.60
N THR A 57 6.85 5.61 0.39
CA THR A 57 7.91 5.70 1.41
C THR A 57 8.08 4.39 2.18
N ASN A 58 9.33 3.99 2.49
CA ASN A 58 9.62 2.79 3.28
C ASN A 58 9.38 3.02 4.79
N SER A 59 8.27 3.65 5.14
CA SER A 59 7.86 3.93 6.52
C SER A 59 6.90 2.89 7.10
N TYR A 60 6.35 1.98 6.27
CA TYR A 60 5.35 1.00 6.69
C TYR A 60 5.75 0.21 7.94
N ALA A 61 6.96 -0.32 7.98
CA ALA A 61 7.45 -1.13 9.09
C ALA A 61 8.07 -0.32 10.24
N VAL A 62 8.09 1.02 10.16
CA VAL A 62 8.61 1.88 11.23
C VAL A 62 7.50 2.17 12.25
N VAL A 63 7.05 1.11 12.91
CA VAL A 63 6.01 1.12 13.96
C VAL A 63 6.39 0.18 15.10
N PRO A 64 5.88 0.40 16.33
CA PRO A 64 6.33 -0.34 17.53
C PRO A 64 6.23 -1.86 17.39
N PHE A 65 5.19 -2.41 16.76
CA PHE A 65 5.04 -3.85 16.66
C PHE A 65 6.02 -4.53 15.67
N HIS A 66 6.75 -3.74 14.87
CA HIS A 66 7.83 -4.23 14.00
C HIS A 66 9.22 -3.95 14.57
N ILE A 67 9.48 -2.73 15.05
CA ILE A 67 10.84 -2.33 15.50
C ILE A 67 11.00 -2.27 17.03
N SER A 68 10.02 -2.68 17.81
CA SER A 68 9.83 -2.54 19.24
C SER A 68 9.50 -1.11 19.71
N GLU A 69 8.89 -1.01 20.89
CA GLU A 69 8.52 0.28 21.52
C GLU A 69 9.75 1.14 21.79
N ASP A 70 10.80 0.53 22.38
CA ASP A 70 12.02 1.26 22.74
C ASP A 70 12.72 1.85 21.52
N VAL A 71 12.89 1.07 20.45
CA VAL A 71 13.50 1.53 19.19
C VAL A 71 12.63 2.59 18.53
N PHE A 72 11.29 2.44 18.53
CA PHE A 72 10.40 3.44 17.97
C PHE A 72 10.49 4.77 18.72
N VAL A 73 10.53 4.75 20.05
CA VAL A 73 10.66 5.97 20.86
C VAL A 73 12.00 6.65 20.62
N GLU A 74 13.08 5.88 20.51
CA GLU A 74 14.44 6.42 20.37
C GLU A 74 14.74 6.88 18.93
N GLN A 75 14.33 6.12 17.91
CA GLN A 75 14.78 6.28 16.52
C GLN A 75 13.63 6.45 15.53
N GLY A 76 12.38 6.15 15.89
CA GLY A 76 11.25 6.10 14.96
C GLY A 76 11.08 7.37 14.14
N ALA A 77 11.12 8.54 14.78
CA ALA A 77 11.00 9.83 14.08
C ALA A 77 12.11 10.03 13.02
N ALA A 78 13.36 9.72 13.35
CA ALA A 78 14.49 9.84 12.45
C ALA A 78 14.42 8.85 11.28
N LEU A 79 14.00 7.61 11.54
CA LEU A 79 13.83 6.57 10.51
C LEU A 79 12.68 6.93 9.56
N ILE A 80 11.56 7.43 10.07
CA ILE A 80 10.43 7.89 9.25
C ILE A 80 10.88 9.05 8.34
N ALA A 81 11.56 10.07 8.88
CA ALA A 81 12.08 11.18 8.10
C ALA A 81 13.10 10.70 7.03
N LEU A 82 13.97 9.75 7.38
CA LEU A 82 14.91 9.16 6.43
C LEU A 82 14.18 8.42 5.29
N SER A 83 13.13 7.66 5.59
CA SER A 83 12.33 6.97 4.56
C SER A 83 11.71 7.93 3.56
N GLY A 84 11.14 9.05 4.05
CA GLY A 84 10.60 10.12 3.21
C GLY A 84 11.68 10.79 2.36
N LYS A 85 12.82 11.13 2.96
CA LYS A 85 13.95 11.73 2.26
C LYS A 85 14.46 10.85 1.11
N LEU A 86 14.66 9.55 1.34
CA LEU A 86 15.16 8.63 0.31
C LEU A 86 14.20 8.50 -0.87
N ALA A 87 12.89 8.43 -0.60
CA ALA A 87 11.88 8.40 -1.64
C ALA A 87 11.85 9.74 -2.42
N ARG A 88 11.89 10.88 -1.73
CA ARG A 88 11.92 12.21 -2.37
C ARG A 88 13.14 12.39 -3.25
N GLU A 89 14.33 12.05 -2.77
CA GLU A 89 15.56 12.11 -3.56
C GLU A 89 15.51 11.21 -4.79
N ALA A 90 14.87 10.03 -4.72
CA ALA A 90 14.67 9.16 -5.87
C ALA A 90 13.73 9.78 -6.90
N ALA A 91 12.61 10.33 -6.44
CA ALA A 91 11.64 11.00 -7.30
C ALA A 91 12.21 12.24 -7.98
N ASP A 92 12.95 13.07 -7.24
CA ASP A 92 13.57 14.31 -7.78
C ASP A 92 14.70 14.02 -8.79
N ALA A 93 15.36 12.87 -8.69
CA ALA A 93 16.38 12.43 -9.64
C ALA A 93 15.80 11.74 -10.88
N ALA A 94 14.50 11.45 -10.89
CA ALA A 94 13.82 10.77 -11.98
C ALA A 94 13.77 11.62 -13.27
N PRO A 95 13.81 11.01 -14.46
CA PRO A 95 13.73 11.74 -15.73
C PRO A 95 12.31 12.25 -16.05
N ALA A 96 11.31 11.82 -15.30
CA ALA A 96 9.90 12.21 -15.42
C ALA A 96 9.29 12.45 -14.03
N ASP A 97 8.16 13.12 -13.98
CA ASP A 97 7.47 13.39 -12.72
C ASP A 97 7.03 12.09 -12.04
N VAL A 98 7.48 11.90 -10.81
CA VAL A 98 7.15 10.78 -9.93
C VAL A 98 6.61 11.33 -8.62
N LEU A 99 5.43 10.89 -8.23
CA LEU A 99 4.84 11.26 -6.95
C LEU A 99 5.40 10.40 -5.81
N VAL A 100 5.59 11.00 -4.66
CA VAL A 100 5.94 10.30 -3.41
C VAL A 100 4.68 10.15 -2.56
N ALA A 101 4.26 8.90 -2.33
CA ALA A 101 3.17 8.57 -1.43
C ALA A 101 3.71 8.29 -0.02
N GLY A 102 3.23 9.04 0.97
CA GLY A 102 3.57 8.85 2.37
C GLY A 102 2.80 7.68 2.96
N SER A 103 3.45 6.56 3.21
CA SER A 103 2.84 5.36 3.78
C SER A 103 2.43 5.58 5.23
N LEU A 104 1.14 5.43 5.50
CA LEU A 104 0.52 5.42 6.82
C LEU A 104 -0.08 4.02 7.06
N PRO A 105 0.67 3.12 7.72
CA PRO A 105 0.25 1.73 7.92
C PRO A 105 -0.77 1.58 9.04
N PRO A 106 -1.38 0.37 9.24
CA PRO A 106 -2.09 0.03 10.46
C PRO A 106 -1.08 -0.06 11.62
N VAL A 107 -1.05 0.97 12.46
CA VAL A 107 0.03 1.20 13.44
C VAL A 107 0.00 0.29 14.68
N LEU A 108 -1.08 -0.47 14.89
CA LEU A 108 -1.25 -1.37 16.03
C LEU A 108 -1.21 -2.86 15.65
N GLY A 109 -1.17 -3.16 14.36
CA GLY A 109 -1.07 -4.54 13.85
C GLY A 109 -1.69 -4.71 12.48
N SER A 110 -0.91 -5.14 11.49
CA SER A 110 -1.40 -5.42 10.14
C SER A 110 -2.37 -6.62 10.14
N TYR A 111 -3.49 -6.48 9.43
CA TYR A 111 -4.56 -7.48 9.32
C TYR A 111 -5.29 -7.79 10.64
N ARG A 112 -5.16 -6.92 11.63
CA ARG A 112 -5.69 -7.10 12.99
C ARG A 112 -6.62 -5.94 13.39
N PRO A 113 -7.81 -5.83 12.74
CA PRO A 113 -8.78 -4.79 13.10
C PRO A 113 -9.25 -4.89 14.56
N ASP A 114 -9.13 -6.07 15.16
CA ASP A 114 -9.44 -6.33 16.57
C ASP A 114 -8.47 -5.64 17.55
N LEU A 115 -7.26 -5.28 17.11
CA LEU A 115 -6.29 -4.54 17.92
C LEU A 115 -6.42 -3.02 17.78
N PHE A 116 -7.27 -2.54 16.89
CA PHE A 116 -7.40 -1.12 16.65
C PHE A 116 -7.96 -0.37 17.87
N GLU A 117 -7.19 0.60 18.37
CA GLU A 117 -7.58 1.52 19.43
C GLU A 117 -7.31 2.96 18.95
N PRO A 118 -8.38 3.79 18.76
CA PRO A 118 -8.25 5.09 18.09
C PRO A 118 -7.27 6.06 18.75
N VAL A 119 -7.20 6.12 20.07
CA VAL A 119 -6.35 7.08 20.79
C VAL A 119 -4.87 6.71 20.64
N ALA A 120 -4.54 5.43 20.78
CA ALA A 120 -3.18 4.95 20.59
C ALA A 120 -2.76 5.07 19.12
N ALA A 121 -3.64 4.68 18.19
CA ALA A 121 -3.37 4.77 16.76
C ALA A 121 -3.07 6.22 16.33
N LYS A 122 -3.88 7.19 16.74
CA LYS A 122 -3.66 8.62 16.40
C LYS A 122 -2.33 9.15 16.91
N LYS A 123 -1.85 8.72 18.08
CA LYS A 123 -0.53 9.13 18.60
C LYS A 123 0.60 8.64 17.70
N LEU A 124 0.55 7.38 17.26
CA LEU A 124 1.57 6.81 16.38
C LEU A 124 1.50 7.41 14.97
N LEU A 125 0.29 7.56 14.42
CA LEU A 125 0.07 8.22 13.13
C LEU A 125 0.59 9.66 13.12
N GLN A 126 0.45 10.40 14.23
CA GLN A 126 0.96 11.76 14.33
C GLN A 126 2.49 11.81 14.19
N VAL A 127 3.22 10.81 14.72
CA VAL A 127 4.68 10.71 14.54
C VAL A 127 5.02 10.49 13.06
N LEU A 128 4.29 9.59 12.36
CA LEU A 128 4.47 9.34 10.93
C LEU A 128 4.21 10.62 10.11
N VAL A 129 3.07 11.27 10.32
CA VAL A 129 2.68 12.48 9.59
C VAL A 129 3.69 13.60 9.80
N ASN A 130 4.08 13.87 11.04
CA ASN A 130 5.02 14.97 11.35
C ASN A 130 6.39 14.79 10.68
N ASN A 131 6.83 13.55 10.48
CA ASN A 131 8.16 13.27 9.95
C ASN A 131 8.18 12.93 8.44
N LEU A 132 7.01 12.75 7.80
CA LEU A 132 6.91 12.56 6.35
C LEU A 132 6.49 13.83 5.60
N THR A 133 5.92 14.83 6.31
CA THR A 133 5.21 15.97 5.70
C THR A 133 6.01 16.71 4.64
N ASP A 134 7.32 16.86 4.82
CA ASP A 134 8.17 17.64 3.90
C ASP A 134 8.60 16.83 2.65
N SER A 135 8.29 15.53 2.61
CA SER A 135 8.79 14.61 1.57
C SER A 135 7.71 14.08 0.65
N VAL A 136 6.42 14.26 0.96
CA VAL A 136 5.33 13.56 0.28
C VAL A 136 4.42 14.48 -0.51
N ASP A 137 3.92 13.98 -1.64
CA ASP A 137 2.96 14.66 -2.51
C ASP A 137 1.52 14.21 -2.22
N VAL A 138 1.37 12.98 -1.70
CA VAL A 138 0.08 12.36 -1.38
C VAL A 138 0.21 11.50 -0.12
N TRP A 139 -0.82 11.46 0.70
CA TRP A 139 -0.91 10.55 1.83
C TRP A 139 -1.53 9.22 1.39
N LEU A 140 -0.96 8.11 1.81
CA LEU A 140 -1.45 6.76 1.52
C LEU A 140 -1.69 6.01 2.82
N ALA A 141 -2.96 5.97 3.26
CA ALA A 141 -3.39 5.07 4.31
C ALA A 141 -3.50 3.67 3.72
N GLU A 142 -2.46 2.85 3.85
CA GLU A 142 -2.36 1.55 3.16
C GLU A 142 -2.54 0.35 4.08
N THR A 143 -3.05 -0.75 3.51
CA THR A 143 -3.29 -2.03 4.20
C THR A 143 -4.27 -1.87 5.38
N GLN A 144 -5.17 -0.91 5.31
CA GLN A 144 -6.14 -0.65 6.35
C GLN A 144 -7.21 -1.74 6.37
N SER A 145 -7.51 -2.26 7.54
CA SER A 145 -8.43 -3.39 7.71
C SER A 145 -9.89 -2.97 7.89
N SER A 146 -10.13 -1.71 8.25
CA SER A 146 -11.45 -1.18 8.61
C SER A 146 -11.63 0.29 8.22
N VAL A 147 -12.87 0.74 8.17
CA VAL A 147 -13.22 2.15 7.96
C VAL A 147 -12.77 3.01 9.15
N ALA A 148 -12.83 2.48 10.37
CA ALA A 148 -12.40 3.20 11.56
C ALA A 148 -10.91 3.57 11.54
N GLU A 149 -10.05 2.73 10.97
CA GLU A 149 -8.61 3.03 10.82
C GLU A 149 -8.38 4.24 9.89
N VAL A 150 -9.06 4.32 8.76
CA VAL A 150 -8.90 5.45 7.83
C VAL A 150 -9.51 6.74 8.36
N GLU A 151 -10.55 6.67 9.17
CA GLU A 151 -11.10 7.84 9.88
C GLU A 151 -10.08 8.42 10.87
N ALA A 152 -9.35 7.56 11.59
CA ALA A 152 -8.29 8.01 12.50
C ALA A 152 -7.13 8.66 11.72
N VAL A 153 -6.80 8.18 10.52
CA VAL A 153 -5.82 8.84 9.64
C VAL A 153 -6.31 10.24 9.25
N ARG A 154 -7.56 10.38 8.81
CA ARG A 154 -8.12 11.69 8.45
C ARG A 154 -8.12 12.66 9.62
N ASP A 155 -8.47 12.18 10.82
CA ASP A 155 -8.46 13.02 12.02
C ASP A 155 -7.07 13.56 12.34
N VAL A 156 -6.01 12.75 12.13
CA VAL A 156 -4.63 13.18 12.35
C VAL A 156 -4.14 14.15 11.28
N LEU A 157 -4.53 13.95 10.02
CA LEU A 157 -4.18 14.84 8.92
C LEU A 157 -4.90 16.20 9.01
N GLY A 158 -6.09 16.24 9.62
CA GLY A 158 -6.87 17.47 9.74
C GLY A 158 -7.10 18.16 8.39
N ASP A 159 -6.71 19.43 8.29
CA ASP A 159 -6.87 20.27 7.10
C ASP A 159 -5.68 20.20 6.12
N ASP A 160 -4.85 19.15 6.19
CA ASP A 160 -3.76 18.96 5.23
C ASP A 160 -4.31 18.96 3.80
N PRO A 161 -3.81 19.84 2.90
CA PRO A 161 -4.40 20.02 1.57
C PRO A 161 -4.03 18.92 0.58
N ARG A 162 -3.07 18.07 0.92
CA ARG A 162 -2.64 16.97 0.03
C ARG A 162 -3.71 15.90 -0.10
N PRO A 163 -3.81 15.24 -1.27
CA PRO A 163 -4.74 14.14 -1.44
C PRO A 163 -4.47 13.03 -0.42
N LEU A 164 -5.53 12.46 0.15
CA LEU A 164 -5.47 11.24 0.95
C LEU A 164 -6.02 10.09 0.12
N TRP A 165 -5.18 9.10 -0.16
CA TRP A 165 -5.59 7.84 -0.78
C TRP A 165 -5.81 6.79 0.32
N LEU A 166 -6.91 6.05 0.20
CA LEU A 166 -7.27 4.99 1.15
C LEU A 166 -7.09 3.64 0.50
N SER A 167 -6.24 2.81 1.04
CA SER A 167 -6.02 1.46 0.54
C SER A 167 -6.38 0.41 1.59
N PHE A 168 -7.42 -0.36 1.29
CA PHE A 168 -7.95 -1.39 2.17
C PHE A 168 -7.37 -2.76 1.83
N THR A 169 -7.14 -3.57 2.87
CA THR A 169 -6.84 -4.98 2.72
C THR A 169 -8.10 -5.82 2.85
N LEU A 170 -8.26 -6.79 1.95
CA LEU A 170 -9.44 -7.62 1.83
C LEU A 170 -9.22 -9.00 2.48
N GLN A 171 -10.29 -9.70 2.82
CA GLN A 171 -10.26 -11.12 3.10
C GLN A 171 -9.75 -11.88 1.88
N ASP A 172 -9.06 -13.00 2.11
CA ASP A 172 -8.40 -13.76 1.03
C ASP A 172 -9.36 -14.50 0.10
N ASN A 173 -10.61 -14.66 0.52
CA ASN A 173 -11.66 -15.30 -0.26
C ASN A 173 -12.92 -14.41 -0.27
N LEU A 174 -13.71 -14.54 -1.32
CA LEU A 174 -15.04 -13.98 -1.36
C LEU A 174 -15.94 -14.68 -0.31
N ASP A 175 -16.94 -13.97 0.20
CA ASP A 175 -17.94 -14.55 1.09
C ASP A 175 -18.84 -15.58 0.37
N GLU A 176 -19.76 -16.19 1.07
CA GLU A 176 -20.69 -17.18 0.52
C GLU A 176 -21.63 -16.63 -0.56
N ASN A 177 -21.79 -15.31 -0.63
CA ASN A 177 -22.59 -14.59 -1.64
C ASN A 177 -21.73 -14.07 -2.82
N GLY A 178 -20.42 -14.33 -2.80
CA GLY A 178 -19.49 -13.88 -3.84
C GLY A 178 -19.02 -12.42 -3.69
N ASN A 179 -19.14 -11.82 -2.50
CA ASN A 179 -18.69 -10.46 -2.23
C ASN A 179 -17.27 -10.43 -1.69
N ALA A 180 -16.51 -9.40 -2.06
CA ALA A 180 -15.26 -9.05 -1.41
C ALA A 180 -15.56 -8.26 -0.12
N LEU A 181 -14.89 -8.62 0.98
CA LEU A 181 -15.03 -7.94 2.26
C LEU A 181 -13.68 -7.43 2.75
N LEU A 182 -13.67 -6.34 3.51
CA LEU A 182 -12.50 -5.88 4.25
C LEU A 182 -12.09 -6.93 5.29
N ARG A 183 -10.88 -6.85 5.81
CA ARG A 183 -10.43 -7.76 6.89
C ARG A 183 -11.32 -7.69 8.14
N SER A 184 -11.90 -6.54 8.42
CA SER A 184 -12.89 -6.33 9.50
C SER A 184 -14.21 -7.07 9.28
N GLY A 185 -14.54 -7.45 8.04
CA GLY A 185 -15.84 -7.96 7.63
C GLY A 185 -16.78 -6.88 7.08
N GLU A 186 -16.37 -5.61 7.09
CA GLU A 186 -17.12 -4.53 6.44
C GLU A 186 -17.16 -4.74 4.92
N SER A 187 -18.20 -4.23 4.27
CA SER A 187 -18.35 -4.32 2.82
C SER A 187 -17.48 -3.32 2.06
N VAL A 188 -17.26 -3.57 0.78
CA VAL A 188 -16.63 -2.59 -0.12
C VAL A 188 -17.49 -1.32 -0.26
N ASP A 189 -18.81 -1.44 -0.16
CA ASP A 189 -19.71 -0.27 -0.13
C ASP A 189 -19.45 0.60 1.12
N ASP A 190 -19.23 -0.01 2.30
CA ASP A 190 -18.86 0.72 3.52
C ASP A 190 -17.52 1.44 3.35
N ALA A 191 -16.52 0.80 2.72
CA ALA A 191 -15.24 1.41 2.40
C ALA A 191 -15.39 2.64 1.49
N VAL A 192 -16.20 2.54 0.42
CA VAL A 192 -16.50 3.65 -0.50
C VAL A 192 -17.23 4.77 0.23
N ASN A 193 -18.26 4.45 1.03
CA ASN A 193 -19.01 5.43 1.82
C ASN A 193 -18.09 6.16 2.82
N GLY A 194 -17.19 5.41 3.47
CA GLY A 194 -16.15 5.97 4.34
C GLY A 194 -15.24 6.94 3.60
N ALA A 195 -14.75 6.53 2.43
CA ALA A 195 -13.87 7.36 1.60
C ALA A 195 -14.54 8.68 1.17
N LEU A 196 -15.79 8.62 0.74
CA LEU A 196 -16.54 9.82 0.34
C LEU A 196 -16.81 10.75 1.53
N ARG A 197 -17.16 10.19 2.70
CA ARG A 197 -17.41 10.95 3.93
C ARG A 197 -16.20 11.76 4.37
N ILE A 198 -14.99 11.21 4.24
CA ILE A 198 -13.74 11.89 4.65
C ILE A 198 -13.02 12.60 3.49
N SER A 199 -13.69 12.75 2.35
CA SER A 199 -13.17 13.43 1.16
C SER A 199 -11.83 12.85 0.68
N ALA A 200 -11.76 11.52 0.57
CA ALA A 200 -10.58 10.85 0.03
C ALA A 200 -10.35 11.19 -1.45
N GLY A 201 -9.09 11.19 -1.88
CA GLY A 201 -8.70 11.41 -3.27
C GLY A 201 -8.75 10.16 -4.14
N ALA A 202 -8.71 8.97 -3.53
CA ALA A 202 -8.84 7.68 -4.21
C ALA A 202 -9.20 6.57 -3.22
N VAL A 203 -9.75 5.46 -3.75
CA VAL A 203 -9.97 4.20 -3.03
C VAL A 203 -9.14 3.12 -3.68
N LEU A 204 -8.31 2.44 -2.88
CA LEU A 204 -7.43 1.38 -3.37
C LEU A 204 -7.67 0.09 -2.57
N PHE A 205 -7.19 -1.03 -3.15
CA PHE A 205 -7.17 -2.33 -2.49
C PHE A 205 -5.77 -2.92 -2.61
N ASN A 206 -5.20 -3.38 -1.49
CA ASN A 206 -3.84 -3.89 -1.50
C ASN A 206 -3.62 -5.08 -0.57
N CYS A 207 -2.45 -5.69 -0.75
CA CYS A 207 -1.91 -6.72 0.13
C CYS A 207 -2.87 -7.88 0.41
N SER A 208 -3.72 -8.19 -0.55
CA SER A 208 -4.66 -9.31 -0.56
C SER A 208 -4.43 -10.11 -1.85
N ARG A 209 -5.08 -11.24 -1.97
CA ARG A 209 -4.93 -12.13 -3.13
C ARG A 209 -5.45 -11.48 -4.41
N PRO A 210 -4.80 -11.72 -5.57
CA PRO A 210 -5.23 -11.16 -6.86
C PRO A 210 -6.68 -11.47 -7.23
N GLU A 211 -7.18 -12.64 -6.85
CA GLU A 211 -8.50 -13.16 -7.22
C GLU A 211 -9.67 -12.36 -6.68
N VAL A 212 -9.53 -11.75 -5.49
CA VAL A 212 -10.63 -11.00 -4.87
C VAL A 212 -10.70 -9.56 -5.37
N MET A 213 -9.62 -9.06 -6.01
CA MET A 213 -9.49 -7.66 -6.39
C MET A 213 -10.49 -7.23 -7.46
N ALA A 214 -10.73 -8.06 -8.49
CA ALA A 214 -11.67 -7.72 -9.56
C ALA A 214 -13.09 -7.49 -9.03
N THR A 215 -13.55 -8.33 -8.09
CA THR A 215 -14.85 -8.17 -7.45
C THR A 215 -14.89 -6.88 -6.62
N ALA A 216 -13.85 -6.58 -5.84
CA ALA A 216 -13.78 -5.35 -5.06
C ALA A 216 -13.81 -4.09 -5.94
N VAL A 217 -13.02 -4.08 -7.03
CA VAL A 217 -13.01 -2.96 -8.00
C VAL A 217 -14.38 -2.76 -8.63
N LYS A 218 -15.03 -3.84 -9.10
CA LYS A 218 -16.37 -3.79 -9.69
C LYS A 218 -17.39 -3.21 -8.72
N THR A 219 -17.40 -3.68 -7.48
CA THR A 219 -18.31 -3.17 -6.44
C THR A 219 -18.03 -1.70 -6.13
N ALA A 220 -16.77 -1.33 -5.92
CA ALA A 220 -16.38 0.05 -5.65
C ALA A 220 -16.76 1.00 -6.79
N ARG A 221 -16.54 0.59 -8.04
CA ARG A 221 -16.93 1.40 -9.22
C ARG A 221 -18.43 1.59 -9.30
N ALA A 222 -19.22 0.55 -9.04
CA ALA A 222 -20.68 0.64 -9.02
C ALA A 222 -21.15 1.59 -7.90
N ALA A 223 -20.62 1.46 -6.70
CA ALA A 223 -20.96 2.32 -5.55
C ALA A 223 -20.61 3.80 -5.81
N LEU A 224 -19.42 4.08 -6.35
CA LEU A 224 -19.00 5.44 -6.72
C LEU A 224 -19.90 6.02 -7.78
N THR A 225 -20.23 5.25 -8.82
CA THR A 225 -21.11 5.68 -9.91
C THR A 225 -22.52 6.01 -9.40
N ALA A 226 -23.07 5.19 -8.51
CA ALA A 226 -24.38 5.44 -7.91
C ALA A 226 -24.43 6.73 -7.08
N GLN A 227 -23.29 7.17 -6.55
CA GLN A 227 -23.14 8.42 -5.79
C GLN A 227 -22.63 9.59 -6.64
N GLY A 228 -22.54 9.44 -7.97
CA GLY A 228 -22.08 10.47 -8.89
C GLY A 228 -20.60 10.83 -8.70
N SER A 229 -19.80 9.95 -8.12
CA SER A 229 -18.37 10.16 -7.87
C SER A 229 -17.49 9.49 -8.94
N ALA A 230 -16.43 10.21 -9.34
CA ALA A 230 -15.43 9.73 -10.28
C ALA A 230 -14.07 9.46 -9.61
N LEU A 231 -14.06 9.15 -8.32
CA LEU A 231 -12.82 8.82 -7.62
C LEU A 231 -12.04 7.72 -8.34
N ASP A 232 -10.73 7.86 -8.34
CA ASP A 232 -9.82 6.82 -8.82
C ASP A 232 -9.91 5.56 -7.97
N ILE A 233 -9.75 4.40 -8.61
CA ILE A 233 -9.66 3.10 -7.94
C ILE A 233 -8.30 2.50 -8.26
N GLY A 234 -7.57 2.09 -7.21
CA GLY A 234 -6.26 1.46 -7.36
C GLY A 234 -6.21 0.02 -6.86
N VAL A 235 -5.31 -0.77 -7.44
CA VAL A 235 -5.05 -2.15 -7.00
C VAL A 235 -3.56 -2.43 -6.99
N TYR A 236 -3.06 -2.98 -5.85
CA TYR A 236 -1.71 -3.51 -5.73
C TYR A 236 -1.73 -4.77 -4.84
N ALA A 237 -2.03 -5.91 -5.47
CA ALA A 237 -2.16 -7.21 -4.83
C ALA A 237 -0.81 -7.81 -4.43
N ASN A 238 -0.82 -8.82 -3.58
CA ASN A 238 0.37 -9.61 -3.25
C ASN A 238 0.52 -10.84 -4.16
N ALA A 239 1.71 -11.46 -4.11
CA ALA A 239 2.02 -12.67 -4.86
C ALA A 239 2.22 -13.89 -3.94
N PHE A 240 1.49 -13.96 -2.82
CA PHE A 240 1.62 -15.04 -1.86
C PHE A 240 0.67 -16.21 -2.14
N GLU A 241 1.14 -17.44 -1.83
CA GLU A 241 0.25 -18.60 -1.74
C GLU A 241 -0.84 -18.35 -0.69
N PRO A 242 -2.03 -18.95 -0.86
CA PRO A 242 -3.07 -18.89 0.16
C PRO A 242 -2.53 -19.32 1.53
N SER A 243 -2.78 -18.52 2.55
CA SER A 243 -2.50 -18.86 3.94
C SER A 243 -3.80 -18.96 4.72
N ASP A 244 -3.80 -19.72 5.80
CA ASP A 244 -4.93 -19.68 6.72
C ASP A 244 -5.12 -18.25 7.22
N ASN A 245 -6.34 -17.72 7.12
CA ASN A 245 -6.72 -16.33 7.40
C ASN A 245 -6.40 -15.81 8.83
N GLN A 246 -5.69 -16.59 9.64
CA GLN A 246 -5.41 -16.31 11.04
C GLN A 246 -3.95 -15.88 11.32
N ARG A 247 -3.10 -15.80 10.30
CA ARG A 247 -1.70 -15.43 10.51
C ARG A 247 -1.49 -13.92 10.50
N GLY A 248 -0.92 -13.40 11.57
CA GLY A 248 -0.43 -12.02 11.64
C GLY A 248 0.84 -11.80 10.80
N ALA A 249 1.19 -10.54 10.55
CA ALA A 249 2.29 -10.16 9.66
C ALA A 249 3.67 -10.73 10.05
N ASN A 250 3.91 -11.04 11.34
CA ASN A 250 5.18 -11.52 11.87
C ASN A 250 5.23 -13.05 12.11
N GLU A 251 4.29 -13.82 11.58
CA GLU A 251 4.16 -15.26 11.84
C GLU A 251 4.80 -16.16 10.76
N GLY A 252 5.84 -15.69 10.12
CA GLY A 252 6.61 -16.42 9.11
C GLY A 252 6.54 -15.80 7.71
N LEU A 253 7.49 -16.18 6.84
CA LEU A 253 7.53 -15.72 5.46
C LEU A 253 6.58 -16.55 4.61
N SER A 254 5.62 -15.90 3.97
CA SER A 254 4.71 -16.54 3.00
C SER A 254 5.48 -17.00 1.76
N LYS A 255 5.11 -18.16 1.24
CA LYS A 255 5.63 -18.67 -0.02
C LYS A 255 5.10 -17.86 -1.20
N MET A 256 5.96 -17.71 -2.20
CA MET A 256 5.60 -17.02 -3.44
C MET A 256 4.85 -17.97 -4.37
N ARG A 257 3.81 -17.46 -5.02
CA ARG A 257 3.09 -18.18 -6.09
C ARG A 257 3.91 -18.21 -7.37
N GLN A 258 3.79 -19.28 -8.12
CA GLN A 258 4.44 -19.40 -9.43
C GLN A 258 3.64 -18.74 -10.55
N ASP A 259 2.31 -18.67 -10.42
CA ASP A 259 1.39 -18.11 -11.41
C ASP A 259 1.22 -16.59 -11.31
N THR A 260 1.95 -15.93 -10.41
CA THR A 260 2.06 -14.49 -10.30
C THR A 260 3.43 -13.98 -10.78
N ASP A 261 4.03 -14.65 -11.76
CA ASP A 261 5.13 -14.08 -12.51
C ASP A 261 4.68 -12.81 -13.27
N PRO A 262 5.58 -12.02 -13.89
CA PRO A 262 5.18 -10.77 -14.54
C PRO A 262 4.05 -10.93 -15.58
N ALA A 263 3.97 -12.05 -16.29
CA ALA A 263 2.91 -12.30 -17.27
C ALA A 263 1.59 -12.68 -16.60
N GLY A 264 1.61 -13.59 -15.63
CA GLY A 264 0.41 -14.00 -14.88
C GLY A 264 -0.17 -12.87 -14.05
N TYR A 265 0.69 -12.07 -13.40
CA TYR A 265 0.25 -10.89 -12.65
C TYR A 265 -0.39 -9.83 -13.57
N LEU A 266 0.18 -9.63 -14.76
CA LEU A 266 -0.39 -8.74 -15.77
C LEU A 266 -1.80 -9.18 -16.21
N ASP A 267 -2.07 -10.49 -16.30
CA ASP A 267 -3.40 -10.98 -16.67
C ASP A 267 -4.44 -10.64 -15.59
N PHE A 268 -4.10 -10.77 -14.30
CA PHE A 268 -4.94 -10.26 -13.22
C PHE A 268 -5.16 -8.74 -13.34
N ALA A 269 -4.10 -7.97 -13.57
CA ALA A 269 -4.18 -6.52 -13.68
C ALA A 269 -5.06 -6.05 -14.85
N LYS A 270 -5.07 -6.77 -15.99
CA LYS A 270 -5.99 -6.50 -17.11
C LYS A 270 -7.45 -6.64 -16.70
N ASP A 271 -7.77 -7.66 -15.88
CA ASP A 271 -9.12 -7.84 -15.36
C ASP A 271 -9.50 -6.71 -14.41
N TRP A 272 -8.63 -6.32 -13.47
CA TRP A 272 -8.90 -5.19 -12.57
C TRP A 272 -9.17 -3.90 -13.34
N VAL A 273 -8.38 -3.62 -14.36
CA VAL A 273 -8.58 -2.43 -15.22
C VAL A 273 -9.87 -2.54 -16.01
N ALA A 274 -10.23 -3.72 -16.50
CA ALA A 274 -11.51 -3.95 -17.19
C ALA A 274 -12.72 -3.74 -16.25
N GLN A 275 -12.58 -4.00 -14.95
CA GLN A 275 -13.61 -3.72 -13.93
C GLN A 275 -13.64 -2.25 -13.50
N GLY A 276 -12.66 -1.43 -13.87
CA GLY A 276 -12.67 0.01 -13.60
C GLY A 276 -11.52 0.53 -12.73
N ALA A 277 -10.46 -0.26 -12.49
CA ALA A 277 -9.25 0.26 -11.86
C ALA A 277 -8.55 1.27 -12.78
N THR A 278 -8.10 2.37 -12.19
CA THR A 278 -7.37 3.47 -12.86
C THR A 278 -5.92 3.57 -12.40
N MET A 279 -5.56 2.82 -11.36
CA MET A 279 -4.20 2.70 -10.85
C MET A 279 -3.88 1.23 -10.61
N VAL A 280 -2.69 0.79 -10.99
CA VAL A 280 -2.20 -0.58 -10.74
C VAL A 280 -0.75 -0.56 -10.30
N GLY A 281 -0.39 -1.46 -9.41
CA GLY A 281 0.95 -1.68 -8.92
C GLY A 281 1.07 -3.04 -8.29
N GLY A 282 1.97 -3.20 -7.32
CA GLY A 282 2.14 -4.43 -6.60
C GLY A 282 2.45 -4.24 -5.12
N CYS A 283 2.13 -5.25 -4.33
CA CYS A 283 2.51 -5.35 -2.92
C CYS A 283 3.57 -6.45 -2.78
N CYS A 284 3.55 -7.16 -1.69
CA CYS A 284 4.54 -8.18 -1.36
C CYS A 284 4.78 -9.18 -2.50
N GLY A 285 6.04 -9.31 -2.94
CA GLY A 285 6.45 -10.24 -3.97
C GLY A 285 6.43 -9.70 -5.41
N ILE A 286 5.91 -8.52 -5.62
CA ILE A 286 5.87 -7.87 -6.93
C ILE A 286 7.09 -6.97 -7.07
N GLY A 287 8.00 -7.33 -7.98
CA GLY A 287 9.26 -6.63 -8.23
C GLY A 287 9.22 -5.71 -9.46
N PRO A 288 10.37 -5.06 -9.78
CA PRO A 288 10.48 -4.15 -10.91
C PRO A 288 10.09 -4.74 -12.26
N GLU A 289 10.33 -6.03 -12.50
CA GLU A 289 9.94 -6.73 -13.73
C GLU A 289 8.43 -6.79 -13.93
N HIS A 290 7.65 -6.94 -12.86
CA HIS A 290 6.19 -6.87 -12.90
C HIS A 290 5.73 -5.45 -13.24
N ILE A 291 6.32 -4.45 -12.58
CA ILE A 291 6.01 -3.03 -12.85
C ILE A 291 6.31 -2.67 -14.31
N ALA A 292 7.43 -3.15 -14.87
CA ALA A 292 7.75 -2.94 -16.27
C ALA A 292 6.71 -3.57 -17.21
N ALA A 293 6.20 -4.76 -16.88
CA ALA A 293 5.12 -5.41 -17.65
C ALA A 293 3.82 -4.60 -17.59
N LEU A 294 3.43 -4.09 -16.40
CA LEU A 294 2.27 -3.22 -16.23
C LEU A 294 2.44 -1.91 -17.01
N LYS A 295 3.61 -1.27 -16.92
CA LYS A 295 3.92 -0.04 -17.66
C LYS A 295 3.79 -0.25 -19.16
N GLN A 296 4.36 -1.32 -19.70
CA GLN A 296 4.29 -1.62 -21.12
C GLN A 296 2.84 -1.84 -21.60
N ALA A 297 2.00 -2.44 -20.77
CA ALA A 297 0.63 -2.78 -21.14
C ALA A 297 -0.35 -1.59 -21.02
N PHE A 298 -0.19 -0.72 -20.04
CA PHE A 298 -1.20 0.26 -19.66
C PHE A 298 -0.80 1.71 -19.84
N ALA A 299 0.48 2.07 -19.71
CA ALA A 299 0.92 3.43 -19.87
C ALA A 299 1.50 3.64 -21.28
N LYS A 300 0.88 4.51 -22.01
CA LYS A 300 1.35 4.98 -23.33
C LYS A 300 2.16 6.26 -23.16
#